data_c284247a060de988f90f8c221a06a7a1
#
_entry.id   c284247a060de988f90f8c221a06a7a1
#
_cell.length_a   1.000
_cell.length_b   1.000
_cell.length_c   1.000
_cell.angle_alpha   90.00
_cell.angle_beta   90.00
_cell.angle_gamma   90.00
#
_symmetry.space_group_name_H-M   'P 1'
#
loop_
_entity.id
_entity.type
_entity.pdbx_description
1 polymer ?
#
loop_
_entity_poly.entity_id
_entity_poly.type
_entity_poly.pdbx_seq_one_letter_code
_entity_poly.pdbx_strand_id
1 'polypeptide(L)'
;MKIYNRDRGVVVVGTTGSVVVDTGGYEVYDLKGAKTSEHMVGKAAASSDTRGADSMTDLHFTNFHRAIRTGQKLTQPVESGNVTVAMMQLSNIAWEVQRELKLDPGTGRILDDRDAMKSWDREYEKGWTPSL
;
A
#
# COMPACT_ATOMS: atom_id res chain seq x y z
N MET A 1 5.16 -1.94 20.78
CA MET A 1 4.27 -3.10 21.00
C MET A 1 4.43 -4.03 19.83
N LYS A 2 4.95 -5.24 20.01
CA LYS A 2 5.03 -6.23 18.95
C LYS A 2 3.66 -6.88 18.76
N ILE A 3 3.03 -6.66 17.63
CA ILE A 3 1.75 -7.29 17.31
C ILE A 3 2.07 -8.64 16.64
N TYR A 4 1.52 -9.72 17.19
CA TYR A 4 1.74 -11.09 16.71
C TYR A 4 3.23 -11.46 16.59
N ASN A 5 4.07 -10.97 17.51
CA ASN A 5 5.52 -11.24 17.58
C ASN A 5 6.31 -10.84 16.31
N ARG A 6 5.84 -9.83 15.58
CA ARG A 6 6.47 -9.31 14.36
C ARG A 6 7.00 -7.91 14.56
N ASP A 7 8.17 -7.63 13.97
CA ASP A 7 8.82 -6.31 14.04
C ASP A 7 8.33 -5.38 12.92
N ARG A 8 7.77 -5.94 11.84
CA ARG A 8 7.28 -5.22 10.66
C ARG A 8 6.00 -5.86 10.14
N GLY A 9 5.19 -5.07 9.47
CA GLY A 9 3.98 -5.55 8.82
C GLY A 9 2.77 -4.67 9.11
N VAL A 10 1.67 -5.04 8.50
CA VAL A 10 0.36 -4.41 8.67
C VAL A 10 -0.58 -5.44 9.28
N VAL A 11 -1.36 -5.03 10.26
CA VAL A 11 -2.44 -5.84 10.81
C VAL A 11 -3.77 -5.20 10.44
N VAL A 12 -4.60 -5.96 9.74
CA VAL A 12 -5.97 -5.58 9.42
C VAL A 12 -6.89 -6.37 10.34
N VAL A 13 -7.63 -5.66 11.17
CA VAL A 13 -8.58 -6.26 12.12
C VAL A 13 -9.99 -6.12 11.56
N GLY A 14 -10.69 -7.24 11.44
CA GLY A 14 -12.08 -7.32 10.99
C GLY A 14 -12.99 -7.88 12.06
N THR A 15 -14.27 -7.96 11.75
CA THR A 15 -15.32 -8.46 12.66
C THR A 15 -15.25 -9.98 12.91
N THR A 16 -14.53 -10.72 12.06
CA THR A 16 -14.43 -12.19 12.14
C THR A 16 -13.03 -12.68 12.47
N GLY A 17 -12.05 -11.77 12.55
CA GLY A 17 -10.66 -12.13 12.82
C GLY A 17 -9.70 -11.04 12.39
N SER A 18 -8.43 -11.38 12.21
CA SER A 18 -7.40 -10.46 11.75
C SER A 18 -6.48 -11.10 10.72
N VAL A 19 -5.90 -10.26 9.87
CA VAL A 19 -4.87 -10.65 8.89
C VAL A 19 -3.60 -9.87 9.21
N VAL A 20 -2.51 -10.58 9.32
CA VAL A 20 -1.17 -10.02 9.47
C VAL A 20 -0.44 -10.18 8.15
N VAL A 21 -0.02 -9.08 7.57
CA VAL A 21 0.70 -9.04 6.28
C VAL A 21 2.10 -8.50 6.50
N ASP A 22 3.09 -9.18 5.97
CA ASP A 22 4.47 -8.70 5.93
C ASP A 22 5.12 -8.99 4.56
N THR A 23 6.41 -8.76 4.44
CA THR A 23 7.16 -9.01 3.20
C THR A 23 7.23 -10.48 2.80
N GLY A 24 6.99 -11.41 3.73
CA GLY A 24 7.02 -12.86 3.50
C GLY A 24 5.68 -13.45 3.09
N GLY A 25 4.58 -12.69 3.24
CA GLY A 25 3.24 -13.19 2.96
C GLY A 25 2.18 -12.68 3.93
N TYR A 26 1.18 -13.51 4.20
CA TYR A 26 0.16 -13.17 5.19
C TYR A 26 -0.25 -14.36 6.04
N GLU A 27 -0.74 -14.07 7.23
CA GLU A 27 -1.34 -15.03 8.17
C GLU A 27 -2.72 -14.53 8.60
N VAL A 28 -3.68 -15.44 8.70
CA VAL A 28 -5.06 -15.17 9.11
C VAL A 28 -5.30 -15.77 10.48
N TYR A 29 -5.92 -14.99 11.34
CA TYR A 29 -6.25 -15.39 12.71
C TYR A 29 -7.73 -15.21 12.98
N ASP A 30 -8.32 -16.10 13.75
CA ASP A 30 -9.69 -15.95 14.24
C ASP A 30 -9.78 -14.94 15.39
N LEU A 31 -11.00 -14.72 15.90
CA LEU A 31 -11.22 -13.82 17.04
C LEU A 31 -10.59 -14.29 18.35
N LYS A 32 -10.22 -15.56 18.46
CA LYS A 32 -9.53 -16.13 19.62
C LYS A 32 -8.00 -16.03 19.51
N GLY A 33 -7.50 -15.52 18.38
CA GLY A 33 -6.07 -15.42 18.09
C GLY A 33 -5.44 -16.71 17.60
N ALA A 34 -6.23 -17.71 17.24
CA ALA A 34 -5.73 -18.94 16.62
C ALA A 34 -5.50 -18.72 15.12
N LYS A 35 -4.32 -19.13 14.62
CA LYS A 35 -4.00 -19.06 13.19
C LYS A 35 -4.84 -20.07 12.41
N THR A 36 -5.63 -19.57 11.45
CA THR A 36 -6.56 -20.37 10.64
C THR A 36 -6.05 -20.63 9.24
N SER A 37 -5.22 -19.72 8.70
CA SER A 37 -4.67 -19.82 7.36
C SER A 37 -3.38 -19.02 7.25
N GLU A 38 -2.55 -19.37 6.26
CA GLU A 38 -1.38 -18.59 5.88
C GLU A 38 -1.08 -18.76 4.39
N HIS A 39 -0.46 -17.75 3.82
CA HIS A 39 0.17 -17.83 2.51
C HIS A 39 1.54 -17.16 2.60
N MET A 40 2.58 -17.95 2.43
CA MET A 40 3.95 -17.47 2.45
C MET A 40 4.51 -17.49 1.03
N VAL A 41 4.95 -16.35 0.56
CA VAL A 41 5.79 -16.27 -0.64
C VAL A 41 7.12 -16.92 -0.26
N GLY A 42 7.58 -17.89 -1.05
CA GLY A 42 8.78 -18.67 -0.74
C GLY A 42 9.93 -17.78 -0.27
N LYS A 43 10.76 -18.32 0.64
CA LYS A 43 11.86 -17.58 1.27
C LYS A 43 12.60 -16.80 0.20
N ALA A 44 12.54 -15.47 0.28
CA ALA A 44 13.45 -14.62 -0.46
C ALA A 44 14.86 -15.16 -0.18
N ALA A 45 15.61 -15.48 -1.20
CA ALA A 45 17.01 -15.81 -1.06
C ALA A 45 17.64 -14.73 -0.19
N ALA A 46 18.38 -15.09 0.83
CA ALA A 46 18.96 -14.16 1.78
C ALA A 46 19.62 -13.02 1.02
N SER A 47 19.07 -11.84 1.09
CA SER A 47 19.44 -10.73 0.24
C SER A 47 20.75 -10.09 0.72
N SER A 48 21.84 -10.72 0.38
CA SER A 48 23.12 -10.01 0.23
C SER A 48 23.24 -9.36 -1.15
N ASP A 49 22.29 -9.61 -2.04
CA ASP A 49 22.26 -9.05 -3.38
C ASP A 49 21.40 -7.79 -3.40
N THR A 50 22.05 -6.63 -3.35
CA THR A 50 21.45 -5.30 -3.51
C THR A 50 20.83 -5.07 -4.91
N ARG A 51 20.86 -6.06 -5.79
CA ARG A 51 20.33 -6.01 -7.16
C ARG A 51 18.93 -6.60 -7.33
N GLY A 52 18.19 -6.78 -6.24
CA GLY A 52 16.77 -7.07 -6.34
C GLY A 52 16.41 -8.51 -6.72
N ALA A 53 17.20 -9.48 -6.29
CA ALA A 53 16.84 -10.90 -6.39
C ALA A 53 15.78 -11.28 -5.35
N ASP A 54 14.75 -10.44 -5.14
CA ASP A 54 13.61 -10.87 -4.37
C ASP A 54 12.54 -11.42 -5.32
N SER A 55 11.97 -12.55 -4.94
CA SER A 55 10.96 -13.25 -5.72
C SER A 55 9.71 -12.39 -6.01
N MET A 56 9.43 -11.38 -5.20
CA MET A 56 8.31 -10.46 -5.37
C MET A 56 8.55 -9.50 -6.52
N THR A 57 9.76 -8.95 -6.63
CA THR A 57 10.16 -8.08 -7.74
C THR A 57 10.12 -8.85 -9.05
N ASP A 58 10.69 -10.05 -9.11
CA ASP A 58 10.66 -10.90 -10.30
C ASP A 58 9.24 -11.26 -10.74
N LEU A 59 8.36 -11.60 -9.80
CA LEU A 59 6.96 -11.89 -10.08
C LEU A 59 6.24 -10.65 -10.63
N HIS A 60 6.53 -9.48 -10.08
CA HIS A 60 5.93 -8.23 -10.53
C HIS A 60 6.36 -7.86 -11.96
N PHE A 61 7.67 -7.92 -12.25
CA PHE A 61 8.18 -7.70 -13.60
C PHE A 61 7.66 -8.75 -14.61
N THR A 62 7.60 -10.01 -14.20
CA THR A 62 7.04 -11.08 -15.06
C THR A 62 5.57 -10.81 -15.38
N ASN A 63 4.77 -10.40 -14.38
CA ASN A 63 3.37 -10.04 -14.59
C ASN A 63 3.24 -8.85 -15.56
N PHE A 64 4.06 -7.81 -15.39
CA PHE A 64 4.07 -6.64 -16.26
C PHE A 64 4.43 -7.00 -17.71
N HIS A 65 5.50 -7.76 -17.92
CA HIS A 65 5.89 -8.22 -19.26
C HIS A 65 4.82 -9.08 -19.93
N ARG A 66 4.18 -9.98 -19.17
CA ARG A 66 3.08 -10.79 -19.69
C ARG A 66 1.87 -9.93 -20.06
N ALA A 67 1.54 -8.94 -19.22
CA ALA A 67 0.44 -8.03 -19.54
C ALA A 67 0.67 -7.29 -20.87
N ILE A 68 1.89 -6.81 -21.12
CA ILE A 68 2.25 -6.16 -22.39
C ILE A 68 2.10 -7.13 -23.57
N ARG A 69 2.58 -8.37 -23.44
CA ARG A 69 2.62 -9.33 -24.56
C ARG A 69 1.31 -10.03 -24.84
N THR A 70 0.52 -10.28 -23.82
CA THR A 70 -0.66 -11.16 -23.92
C THR A 70 -1.97 -10.47 -23.56
N GLY A 71 -1.93 -9.22 -23.08
CA GLY A 71 -3.12 -8.52 -22.59
C GLY A 71 -3.65 -9.06 -21.25
N GLN A 72 -2.90 -9.93 -20.54
CA GLN A 72 -3.36 -10.41 -19.25
C GLN A 72 -3.48 -9.24 -18.24
N LYS A 73 -4.38 -9.39 -17.29
CA LYS A 73 -4.62 -8.39 -16.24
C LYS A 73 -3.37 -8.20 -15.36
N LEU A 74 -3.05 -6.95 -15.09
CA LEU A 74 -2.03 -6.61 -14.09
C LEU A 74 -2.48 -7.00 -12.68
N THR A 75 -1.57 -7.54 -11.89
CA THR A 75 -1.81 -7.82 -10.46
C THR A 75 -2.03 -6.52 -9.68
N GLN A 76 -1.30 -5.47 -10.06
CA GLN A 76 -1.44 -4.12 -9.50
C GLN A 76 -1.63 -3.12 -10.64
N PRO A 77 -2.87 -2.87 -11.08
CA PRO A 77 -3.15 -1.84 -12.07
C PRO A 77 -2.94 -0.44 -11.48
N VAL A 78 -2.71 0.54 -12.36
CA VAL A 78 -2.41 1.93 -11.95
C VAL A 78 -3.50 2.55 -11.09
N GLU A 79 -4.76 2.21 -11.34
CA GLU A 79 -5.91 2.69 -10.56
C GLU A 79 -5.80 2.27 -9.09
N SER A 80 -5.51 0.99 -8.82
CA SER A 80 -5.29 0.49 -7.45
C SER A 80 -4.03 1.08 -6.83
N GLY A 81 -2.97 1.24 -7.63
CA GLY A 81 -1.73 1.87 -7.20
C GLY A 81 -1.97 3.32 -6.77
N ASN A 82 -2.74 4.07 -7.57
CA ASN A 82 -3.10 5.44 -7.26
C ASN A 82 -3.86 5.58 -5.94
N VAL A 83 -4.85 4.72 -5.68
CA VAL A 83 -5.59 4.71 -4.41
C VAL A 83 -4.63 4.47 -3.23
N THR A 84 -3.72 3.50 -3.36
CA THR A 84 -2.75 3.19 -2.30
C THR A 84 -1.82 4.37 -2.01
N VAL A 85 -1.30 5.02 -3.05
CA VAL A 85 -0.42 6.20 -2.91
C VAL A 85 -1.19 7.37 -2.31
N ALA A 86 -2.42 7.61 -2.78
CA ALA A 86 -3.29 8.67 -2.23
C ALA A 86 -3.55 8.46 -0.73
N MET A 87 -3.84 7.23 -0.29
CA MET A 87 -4.01 6.91 1.14
C MET A 87 -2.77 7.26 1.96
N MET A 88 -1.57 6.94 1.48
CA MET A 88 -0.32 7.28 2.18
C MET A 88 -0.11 8.79 2.27
N GLN A 89 -0.36 9.52 1.18
CA GLN A 89 -0.25 10.99 1.17
C GLN A 89 -1.27 11.65 2.12
N LEU A 90 -2.52 11.20 2.09
CA LEU A 90 -3.56 11.66 3.00
C LEU A 90 -3.22 11.39 4.46
N SER A 91 -2.60 10.25 4.76
CA SER A 91 -2.11 9.94 6.11
C SER A 91 -1.02 10.90 6.57
N ASN A 92 -0.11 11.30 5.68
CA ASN A 92 0.90 12.31 5.97
C ASN A 92 0.26 13.68 6.23
N ILE A 93 -0.71 14.09 5.39
CA ILE A 93 -1.43 15.35 5.59
C ILE A 93 -2.18 15.34 6.92
N ALA A 94 -2.91 14.26 7.24
CA ALA A 94 -3.61 14.12 8.52
C ALA A 94 -2.64 14.22 9.72
N TRP A 95 -1.45 13.63 9.58
CA TRP A 95 -0.39 13.74 10.58
C TRP A 95 0.11 15.18 10.74
N GLU A 96 0.35 15.90 9.65
CA GLU A 96 0.82 17.29 9.69
C GLU A 96 -0.22 18.22 10.33
N VAL A 97 -1.49 18.09 9.95
CA VAL A 97 -2.56 18.93 10.47
C VAL A 97 -3.11 18.45 11.82
N GLN A 98 -2.64 17.30 12.32
CA GLN A 98 -2.99 16.69 13.62
C GLN A 98 -4.50 16.50 13.84
N ARG A 99 -5.21 16.11 12.79
CA ARG A 99 -6.66 15.85 12.85
C ARG A 99 -7.13 14.86 11.79
N GLU A 100 -8.31 14.32 11.98
CA GLU A 100 -8.99 13.48 10.99
C GLU A 100 -9.33 14.29 9.75
N LEU A 101 -9.19 13.67 8.58
CA LEU A 101 -9.60 14.23 7.30
C LEU A 101 -10.92 13.59 6.86
N LYS A 102 -11.88 14.41 6.46
CA LYS A 102 -13.07 13.95 5.75
C LYS A 102 -12.78 13.91 4.27
N LEU A 103 -13.05 12.78 3.65
CA LEU A 103 -12.74 12.56 2.24
C LEU A 103 -14.00 12.35 1.43
N ASP A 104 -13.99 12.85 0.21
CA ASP A 104 -14.97 12.47 -0.80
C ASP A 104 -14.70 11.02 -1.25
N PRO A 105 -15.66 10.10 -1.12
CA PRO A 105 -15.41 8.68 -1.40
C PRO A 105 -15.20 8.37 -2.89
N GLY A 106 -15.64 9.24 -3.78
CA GLY A 106 -15.48 9.05 -5.23
C GLY A 106 -14.17 9.58 -5.78
N THR A 107 -13.68 10.69 -5.23
CA THR A 107 -12.49 11.38 -5.73
C THR A 107 -11.29 11.30 -4.78
N GLY A 108 -11.51 10.92 -3.52
CA GLY A 108 -10.50 10.94 -2.46
C GLY A 108 -10.12 12.35 -1.98
N ARG A 109 -10.75 13.42 -2.51
CA ARG A 109 -10.42 14.79 -2.12
C ARG A 109 -10.83 15.10 -0.69
N ILE A 110 -10.04 15.94 -0.03
CA ILE A 110 -10.33 16.42 1.33
C ILE A 110 -11.53 17.37 1.26
N LEU A 111 -12.53 17.14 2.10
CA LEU A 111 -13.74 17.95 2.23
C LEU A 111 -13.62 18.94 3.39
N ASP A 112 -14.14 20.14 3.19
CA ASP A 112 -14.35 21.16 4.22
C ASP A 112 -13.09 21.56 5.03
N ASP A 113 -11.89 21.31 4.51
CA ASP A 113 -10.62 21.63 5.16
C ASP A 113 -9.65 22.30 4.20
N ARG A 114 -9.74 23.64 4.12
CA ARG A 114 -8.88 24.45 3.24
C ARG A 114 -7.41 24.44 3.64
N ASP A 115 -7.13 24.21 4.92
CA ASP A 115 -5.74 24.19 5.41
C ASP A 115 -5.06 22.90 5.02
N ALA A 116 -5.70 21.76 5.25
CA ALA A 116 -5.21 20.47 4.78
C ALA A 116 -5.10 20.40 3.24
N MET A 117 -6.00 21.09 2.51
CA MET A 117 -5.96 21.16 1.05
C MET A 117 -4.73 21.90 0.49
N LYS A 118 -4.02 22.71 1.27
CA LYS A 118 -2.77 23.34 0.81
C LYS A 118 -1.67 22.31 0.55
N SER A 119 -1.70 21.18 1.26
CA SER A 119 -0.74 20.09 1.10
C SER A 119 -1.18 19.03 0.05
N TRP A 120 -2.33 19.24 -0.60
CA TRP A 120 -2.83 18.35 -1.64
C TRP A 120 -2.02 18.42 -2.92
N ASP A 121 -1.69 19.62 -3.36
CA ASP A 121 -0.95 19.86 -4.57
C ASP A 121 0.51 20.21 -4.24
N ARG A 122 1.41 19.79 -5.11
CA ARG A 122 2.81 20.14 -5.01
C ARG A 122 3.03 21.56 -5.53
N GLU A 123 3.82 22.36 -4.84
CA GLU A 123 4.36 23.59 -5.41
C GLU A 123 5.42 23.27 -6.48
N TYR A 124 5.21 23.80 -7.67
CA TYR A 124 6.14 23.63 -8.78
C TYR A 124 6.90 24.91 -9.05
N GLU A 125 8.15 24.76 -9.44
CA GLU A 125 8.93 25.86 -10.00
C GLU A 125 8.21 26.47 -11.21
N LYS A 126 8.41 27.78 -11.42
CA LYS A 126 7.76 28.51 -12.52
C LYS A 126 8.05 27.84 -13.87
N GLY A 127 7.02 27.46 -14.59
CA GLY A 127 7.11 26.79 -15.89
C GLY A 127 7.16 25.25 -15.82
N TRP A 128 7.10 24.64 -14.64
CA TRP A 128 7.11 23.19 -14.46
C TRP A 128 5.76 22.60 -14.03
N THR A 129 4.73 23.44 -13.94
CA THR A 129 3.38 22.96 -13.63
C THR A 129 2.87 22.07 -14.77
N PRO A 130 2.49 20.82 -14.51
CA PRO A 130 1.94 19.94 -15.55
C PRO A 130 0.65 20.54 -16.12
N SER A 131 0.52 20.54 -17.44
CA SER A 131 -0.76 20.77 -18.10
C SER A 131 -1.48 19.41 -18.20
N LEU A 132 -2.52 19.23 -17.41
CA LEU A 132 -3.40 18.06 -17.44
C LEU A 132 -4.58 18.32 -18.37
#